data_8982ccf5a320a5d432f291028d49e27c
#
_entry.id   8982ccf5a320a5d432f291028d49e27c
#
_cell.length_a   1.000
_cell.length_b   1.000
_cell.length_c   1.000
_cell.angle_alpha   90.00
_cell.angle_beta   90.00
_cell.angle_gamma   90.00
#
_symmetry.space_group_name_H-M   'P 1'
#
loop_
_entity.id
_entity.type
_entity.pdbx_description
1 polymer ?
#
loop_
_entity_poly.entity_id
_entity_poly.type
_entity_poly.pdbx_seq_one_letter_code
_entity_poly.pdbx_strand_id
1 'polypeptide(L)'
;MSKVIGIDLGTTFSAIASLDDLGNPEVLASIEDNRKITASAIYINGNNVTVGDKALNHIKEESKKVVLQTKREMENDVVYSVDHGKWTDDKDLVDAYTPAQVSSLILKKLKDYTTDVKKQLSLYQLCLQKKQDKLL
;
A
#
# COMPACT_ATOMS: atom_id res chain seq x y z
N MET A 1 1.55 -26.72 -3.04
CA MET A 1 2.68 -26.09 -2.33
C MET A 1 2.41 -24.61 -2.12
N SER A 2 2.60 -24.13 -0.90
CA SER A 2 2.52 -22.68 -0.62
C SER A 2 3.72 -21.99 -1.24
N LYS A 3 3.48 -21.01 -2.09
CA LYS A 3 4.54 -20.17 -2.65
C LYS A 3 4.86 -19.02 -1.66
N VAL A 4 6.13 -18.78 -1.48
CA VAL A 4 6.61 -17.66 -0.65
C VAL A 4 6.46 -16.36 -1.43
N ILE A 5 5.95 -15.33 -0.78
CA ILE A 5 5.80 -14.00 -1.34
C ILE A 5 6.55 -13.01 -0.48
N GLY A 6 7.31 -12.13 -1.12
CA GLY A 6 7.96 -10.99 -0.50
C GLY A 6 7.27 -9.69 -0.91
N ILE A 7 7.10 -8.78 0.04
CA ILE A 7 6.62 -7.44 -0.26
C ILE A 7 7.63 -6.43 0.26
N ASP A 8 7.95 -5.47 -0.58
CA ASP A 8 8.61 -4.24 -0.19
C ASP A 8 7.58 -3.11 -0.20
N LEU A 9 7.11 -2.73 0.99
CA LEU A 9 6.23 -1.58 1.17
C LEU A 9 7.10 -0.35 1.42
N GLY A 10 7.46 0.34 0.36
CA GLY A 10 8.31 1.52 0.42
C GLY A 10 7.53 2.81 0.68
N THR A 11 8.25 3.88 1.00
CA THR A 11 7.66 5.21 1.19
C THR A 11 7.14 5.79 -0.13
N THR A 12 7.88 5.63 -1.20
CA THR A 12 7.57 6.17 -2.53
C THR A 12 7.03 5.10 -3.46
N PHE A 13 7.66 3.93 -3.49
CA PHE A 13 7.28 2.81 -4.34
C PHE A 13 7.21 1.53 -3.54
N SER A 14 6.35 0.63 -3.99
CA SER A 14 6.18 -0.70 -3.42
C SER A 14 6.32 -1.76 -4.51
N ALA A 15 6.69 -2.97 -4.12
CA ALA A 15 6.85 -4.09 -5.03
C ALA A 15 6.46 -5.40 -4.35
N ILE A 16 6.09 -6.38 -5.16
CA ILE A 16 5.79 -7.74 -4.70
C ILE A 16 6.58 -8.73 -5.56
N ALA A 17 7.14 -9.74 -4.91
CA ALA A 17 7.88 -10.79 -5.56
C ALA A 17 7.42 -12.17 -5.09
N SER A 18 7.58 -13.16 -5.93
CA SER A 18 7.38 -14.56 -5.61
C SER A 18 8.58 -15.38 -6.07
N LEU A 19 8.62 -16.64 -5.66
CA LEU A 19 9.60 -17.58 -6.20
C LEU A 19 9.01 -18.25 -7.45
N ASP A 20 9.82 -18.37 -8.51
CA ASP A 20 9.47 -19.16 -9.68
C ASP A 20 9.55 -20.67 -9.37
N ASP A 21 9.26 -21.51 -10.38
CA ASP A 21 9.28 -22.97 -10.22
C ASP A 21 10.66 -23.53 -9.89
N LEU A 22 11.72 -22.76 -10.17
CA LEU A 22 13.11 -23.13 -9.86
C LEU A 22 13.60 -22.57 -8.52
N GLY A 23 12.74 -21.84 -7.80
CA GLY A 23 13.08 -21.21 -6.52
C GLY A 23 13.80 -19.86 -6.63
N ASN A 24 13.82 -19.25 -7.82
CA ASN A 24 14.43 -17.93 -8.02
C ASN A 24 13.41 -16.82 -7.72
N PRO A 25 13.85 -15.71 -7.10
CA PRO A 25 12.96 -14.57 -6.89
C PRO A 25 12.54 -13.92 -8.20
N GLU A 26 11.26 -13.63 -8.33
CA GLU A 26 10.67 -12.94 -9.47
C GLU A 26 9.76 -11.82 -9.01
N VAL A 27 10.04 -10.59 -9.44
CA VAL A 27 9.17 -9.44 -9.15
C VAL A 27 7.95 -9.51 -10.06
N LEU A 28 6.77 -9.48 -9.45
CA LEU A 28 5.50 -9.54 -10.18
C LEU A 28 5.14 -8.17 -10.74
N ALA A 29 4.60 -8.18 -11.95
CA ALA A 29 4.15 -6.97 -12.62
C ALA A 29 2.66 -6.74 -12.43
N SER A 30 2.25 -5.48 -12.45
CA SER A 30 0.85 -5.09 -12.50
C SER A 30 0.19 -5.61 -13.77
N ILE A 31 -1.01 -6.13 -13.65
CA ILE A 31 -1.81 -6.59 -14.78
C ILE A 31 -2.23 -5.41 -15.68
N GLU A 32 -2.39 -4.22 -15.09
CA GLU A 32 -2.91 -3.05 -15.80
C GLU A 32 -1.89 -2.41 -16.74
N ASP A 33 -0.63 -2.27 -16.29
CA ASP A 33 0.39 -1.49 -16.99
C ASP A 33 1.72 -2.23 -17.13
N ASN A 34 1.80 -3.47 -16.69
CA ASN A 34 3.00 -4.33 -16.73
C ASN A 34 4.21 -3.74 -15.98
N ARG A 35 3.99 -2.83 -15.03
CA ARG A 35 5.06 -2.25 -14.22
C ARG A 35 5.37 -3.13 -13.02
N LYS A 36 6.66 -3.26 -12.72
CA LYS A 36 7.16 -4.07 -11.59
C LYS A 36 7.22 -3.29 -10.27
N ILE A 37 7.09 -1.98 -10.32
CA ILE A 37 6.99 -1.13 -9.14
C ILE A 37 5.68 -0.37 -9.19
N THR A 38 5.09 -0.14 -8.01
CA THR A 38 3.81 0.56 -7.86
C THR A 38 4.03 1.74 -6.93
N ALA A 39 3.56 2.92 -7.32
CA ALA A 39 3.63 4.08 -6.45
C ALA A 39 2.87 3.81 -5.14
N SER A 40 3.50 4.14 -4.01
CA SER A 40 2.88 4.05 -2.68
C SER A 40 1.97 5.25 -2.45
N ALA A 41 1.00 5.42 -3.34
CA ALA A 41 0.08 6.55 -3.40
C ALA A 41 -1.36 6.06 -3.48
N ILE A 42 -2.27 6.78 -2.83
CA ILE A 42 -3.69 6.49 -2.84
C ILE A 42 -4.46 7.77 -3.12
N TYR A 43 -5.40 7.70 -4.05
CA TYR A 43 -6.37 8.76 -4.30
C TYR A 43 -7.73 8.34 -3.75
N ILE A 44 -8.31 9.16 -2.88
CA ILE A 44 -9.57 8.89 -2.21
C ILE A 44 -10.62 9.92 -2.66
N ASN A 45 -11.64 9.45 -3.34
CA ASN A 45 -12.76 10.28 -3.78
C ASN A 45 -14.09 9.63 -3.36
N GLY A 46 -14.59 10.04 -2.19
CA GLY A 46 -15.76 9.40 -1.60
C GLY A 46 -15.50 7.92 -1.32
N ASN A 47 -16.32 7.04 -1.87
CA ASN A 47 -16.17 5.59 -1.74
C ASN A 47 -15.21 4.99 -2.78
N ASN A 48 -14.70 5.79 -3.70
CA ASN A 48 -13.79 5.33 -4.75
C ASN A 48 -12.34 5.53 -4.31
N VAL A 49 -11.54 4.47 -4.41
CA VAL A 49 -10.13 4.49 -4.06
C VAL A 49 -9.32 4.02 -5.26
N THR A 50 -8.33 4.82 -5.64
CA THR A 50 -7.37 4.47 -6.68
C THR A 50 -5.99 4.34 -6.05
N VAL A 51 -5.28 3.25 -6.32
CA VAL A 51 -3.97 2.96 -5.74
C VAL A 51 -2.91 2.91 -6.84
N GLY A 52 -1.73 3.45 -6.54
CA GLY A 52 -0.57 3.35 -7.41
C GLY A 52 -0.38 4.57 -8.31
N ASP A 53 0.20 4.33 -9.48
CA ASP A 53 0.60 5.42 -10.39
C ASP A 53 -0.58 6.26 -10.87
N LYS A 54 -1.74 5.65 -11.03
CA LYS A 54 -2.97 6.38 -11.39
C LYS A 54 -3.41 7.39 -10.33
N ALA A 55 -3.12 7.11 -9.05
CA ALA A 55 -3.40 8.05 -7.97
C ALA A 55 -2.59 9.34 -8.12
N LEU A 56 -1.35 9.24 -8.59
CA LEU A 56 -0.48 10.40 -8.82
C LEU A 56 -1.00 11.37 -9.87
N ASN A 57 -1.83 10.90 -10.79
CA ASN A 57 -2.41 11.75 -11.84
C ASN A 57 -3.33 12.83 -11.26
N HIS A 58 -3.84 12.63 -10.05
CA HIS A 58 -4.76 13.57 -9.38
C HIS A 58 -4.05 14.63 -8.53
N ILE A 59 -2.72 14.58 -8.42
CA ILE A 59 -1.96 15.51 -7.56
C ILE A 59 -2.17 16.97 -7.98
N LYS A 60 -2.20 17.25 -9.27
CA LYS A 60 -2.30 18.63 -9.76
C LYS A 60 -3.64 19.28 -9.44
N GLU A 61 -4.71 18.53 -9.52
CA GLU A 61 -6.08 19.06 -9.42
C GLU A 61 -6.69 18.83 -8.04
N GLU A 62 -6.38 17.70 -7.42
CA GLU A 62 -7.00 17.27 -6.16
C GLU A 62 -5.96 16.74 -5.16
N SER A 63 -4.89 17.50 -4.96
CA SER A 63 -3.75 17.08 -4.10
C SER A 63 -4.16 16.64 -2.69
N LYS A 64 -5.19 17.26 -2.11
CA LYS A 64 -5.69 16.90 -0.77
C LYS A 64 -6.22 15.47 -0.68
N LYS A 65 -6.72 14.94 -1.79
CA LYS A 65 -7.27 13.58 -1.87
C LYS A 65 -6.22 12.53 -2.16
N VAL A 66 -4.97 12.93 -2.42
CA VAL A 66 -3.87 12.01 -2.70
C VAL A 66 -3.02 11.84 -1.45
N VAL A 67 -3.02 10.61 -0.91
CA VAL A 67 -2.25 10.26 0.28
C VAL A 67 -0.89 9.73 -0.13
N LEU A 68 0.16 10.33 0.39
CA LEU A 68 1.55 9.98 0.12
C LEU A 68 2.29 9.70 1.43
N GLN A 69 3.42 9.02 1.32
CA GLN A 69 4.38 8.82 2.41
C GLN A 69 3.79 8.13 3.66
N THR A 70 2.82 7.27 3.47
CA THR A 70 2.12 6.57 4.55
C THR A 70 3.08 5.78 5.44
N LYS A 71 4.13 5.18 4.88
CA LYS A 71 5.09 4.39 5.63
C LYS A 71 5.77 5.21 6.74
N ARG A 72 6.03 6.50 6.50
CA ARG A 72 6.63 7.39 7.50
C ARG A 72 5.72 7.62 8.70
N GLU A 73 4.41 7.49 8.52
CA GLU A 73 3.40 7.75 9.54
C GLU A 73 2.97 6.47 10.29
N MET A 74 3.49 5.29 9.91
CA MET A 74 3.08 4.00 10.48
C MET A 74 3.35 3.90 11.99
N GLU A 75 4.35 4.60 12.49
CA GLU A 75 4.71 4.62 13.92
C GLU A 75 4.05 5.75 14.70
N ASN A 76 3.41 6.67 13.99
CA ASN A 76 2.79 7.85 14.58
C ASN A 76 1.30 7.61 14.83
N ASP A 77 0.79 8.18 15.92
CA ASP A 77 -0.63 8.12 16.26
C ASP A 77 -1.37 9.27 15.57
N VAL A 78 -1.49 9.15 14.25
CA VAL A 78 -2.07 10.16 13.37
C VAL A 78 -3.09 9.56 12.42
N VAL A 79 -3.91 10.42 11.83
CA VAL A 79 -4.82 10.07 10.74
C VAL A 79 -4.61 11.03 9.57
N TYR A 80 -4.91 10.58 8.36
CA TYR A 80 -4.93 11.45 7.18
C TYR A 80 -6.32 12.05 7.02
N SER A 81 -6.39 13.37 7.05
CA SER A 81 -7.62 14.11 6.79
C SER A 81 -7.69 14.47 5.30
N VAL A 82 -8.67 13.92 4.61
CA VAL A 82 -8.89 14.21 3.18
C VAL A 82 -9.31 15.67 2.99
N ASP A 83 -10.14 16.21 3.90
CA ASP A 83 -10.61 17.59 3.81
C ASP A 83 -9.46 18.60 3.97
N HIS A 84 -8.51 18.30 4.85
CA HIS A 84 -7.35 19.17 5.09
C HIS A 84 -6.14 18.82 4.23
N GLY A 85 -6.11 17.64 3.64
CA GLY A 85 -5.00 17.17 2.79
C GLY A 85 -3.70 16.95 3.54
N LYS A 86 -3.76 16.46 4.77
CA LYS A 86 -2.58 16.26 5.62
C LYS A 86 -2.78 15.19 6.69
N TRP A 87 -1.67 14.65 7.17
CA TRP A 87 -1.63 13.85 8.39
C TRP A 87 -1.81 14.75 9.60
N THR A 88 -2.61 14.33 10.58
CA THR A 88 -2.94 15.10 11.76
C THR A 88 -3.16 14.20 12.98
N ASP A 89 -2.96 14.70 14.17
CA ASP A 89 -3.26 14.01 15.42
C ASP A 89 -4.73 14.20 15.88
N ASP A 90 -5.50 15.02 15.18
CA ASP A 90 -6.94 15.22 15.44
C ASP A 90 -7.72 14.02 14.89
N LYS A 91 -8.15 13.13 15.78
CA LYS A 91 -8.85 11.89 15.45
C LYS A 91 -10.36 12.02 15.39
N ASP A 92 -10.91 13.18 15.73
CA ASP A 92 -12.35 13.43 15.69
C ASP A 92 -12.85 13.85 14.31
N LEU A 93 -11.93 13.93 13.33
CA LEU A 93 -12.26 14.32 11.96
C LEU A 93 -13.04 13.24 11.24
N VAL A 94 -14.05 13.65 10.49
CA VAL A 94 -14.77 12.80 9.54
C VAL A 94 -13.91 12.59 8.31
N ASP A 95 -14.04 11.44 7.64
CA ASP A 95 -13.24 11.07 6.46
C ASP A 95 -11.73 11.08 6.73
N ALA A 96 -11.34 10.54 7.87
CA ALA A 96 -9.94 10.36 8.25
C ALA A 96 -9.54 8.90 8.18
N TYR A 97 -8.29 8.65 7.77
CA TYR A 97 -7.74 7.32 7.54
C TYR A 97 -6.47 7.11 8.33
N THR A 98 -6.38 6.00 9.05
CA THR A 98 -5.14 5.63 9.76
C THR A 98 -4.06 5.19 8.78
N PRO A 99 -2.76 5.28 9.14
CA PRO A 99 -1.69 4.74 8.31
C PRO A 99 -1.89 3.26 7.98
N ALA A 100 -2.41 2.48 8.93
CA ALA A 100 -2.70 1.06 8.71
C ALA A 100 -3.79 0.84 7.65
N GLN A 101 -4.85 1.64 7.67
CA GLN A 101 -5.91 1.57 6.66
C GLN A 101 -5.38 1.93 5.27
N VAL A 102 -4.58 2.98 5.14
CA VAL A 102 -3.96 3.37 3.87
C VAL A 102 -3.01 2.30 3.37
N SER A 103 -2.15 1.77 4.25
CA SER A 103 -1.22 0.70 3.89
C SER A 103 -1.93 -0.57 3.44
N SER A 104 -3.06 -0.91 4.07
CA SER A 104 -3.85 -2.09 3.70
C SER A 104 -4.40 -1.98 2.27
N LEU A 105 -4.73 -0.78 1.81
CA LEU A 105 -5.19 -0.55 0.43
C LEU A 105 -4.06 -0.75 -0.58
N ILE A 106 -2.85 -0.32 -0.25
CA ILE A 106 -1.66 -0.57 -1.08
C ILE A 106 -1.37 -2.07 -1.16
N LEU A 107 -1.41 -2.76 -0.02
CA LEU A 107 -1.18 -4.21 0.04
C LEU A 107 -2.23 -4.98 -0.76
N LYS A 108 -3.49 -4.56 -0.69
CA LYS A 108 -4.57 -5.16 -1.48
C LYS A 108 -4.32 -5.04 -2.98
N LYS A 109 -3.82 -3.88 -3.42
CA LYS A 109 -3.45 -3.67 -4.83
C LYS A 109 -2.32 -4.60 -5.25
N LEU A 110 -1.25 -4.69 -4.45
CA LEU A 110 -0.12 -5.59 -4.73
C LEU A 110 -0.55 -7.06 -4.75
N LYS A 111 -1.44 -7.44 -3.85
CA LYS A 111 -2.02 -8.78 -3.78
C LYS A 111 -2.72 -9.18 -5.08
N ASP A 112 -3.39 -8.24 -5.75
CA ASP A 112 -4.06 -8.48 -7.01
C ASP A 112 -3.09 -8.88 -8.14
N TYR A 113 -1.79 -8.65 -7.97
CA TYR A 113 -0.77 -9.13 -8.92
C TYR A 113 -0.51 -10.64 -8.77
N THR A 114 -1.04 -11.26 -7.74
CA THR A 114 -0.99 -12.71 -7.55
C THR A 114 -2.35 -13.33 -7.86
N THR A 115 -2.36 -14.48 -8.56
CA THR A 115 -3.58 -15.18 -8.91
C THR A 115 -3.94 -16.29 -7.92
N ASP A 116 -3.07 -16.56 -6.93
CA ASP A 116 -3.20 -17.65 -5.98
C ASP A 116 -3.67 -17.16 -4.61
N VAL A 117 -4.83 -17.63 -4.15
CA VAL A 117 -5.44 -17.24 -2.88
C VAL A 117 -4.54 -17.56 -1.67
N LYS A 118 -3.74 -18.62 -1.74
CA LYS A 118 -2.80 -18.97 -0.66
C LYS A 118 -1.68 -17.95 -0.47
N LYS A 119 -1.32 -17.22 -1.50
CA LYS A 119 -0.35 -16.13 -1.43
C LYS A 119 -0.87 -14.94 -0.61
N GLN A 120 -2.17 -14.78 -0.48
CA GLN A 120 -2.79 -13.67 0.24
C GLN A 120 -2.52 -13.71 1.75
N LEU A 121 -2.54 -14.89 2.36
CA LEU A 121 -2.26 -15.07 3.79
C LEU A 121 -0.81 -14.72 4.13
N SER A 122 0.14 -15.06 3.25
CA SER A 122 1.56 -14.74 3.42
C SER A 122 1.82 -13.23 3.37
N LEU A 123 1.05 -12.48 2.58
CA LEU A 123 1.13 -11.01 2.51
C LEU A 123 0.79 -10.34 3.85
N TYR A 124 -0.30 -10.77 4.49
CA TYR A 124 -0.69 -10.26 5.79
C TYR A 124 0.34 -10.57 6.87
N GLN A 125 0.90 -11.77 6.85
CA GLN A 125 1.92 -12.19 7.81
C GLN A 125 3.20 -11.35 7.68
N LEU A 126 3.66 -11.06 6.48
CA LEU A 126 4.83 -10.20 6.24
C LEU A 126 4.61 -8.76 6.70
N CYS A 127 3.41 -8.23 6.49
CA CYS A 127 3.06 -6.90 6.97
C CYS A 127 3.07 -6.81 8.51
N LEU A 128 2.52 -7.83 9.18
CA LEU A 128 2.53 -7.94 10.63
C LEU A 128 3.96 -8.11 11.18
N GLN A 129 4.80 -8.89 10.50
CA GLN A 129 6.19 -9.10 10.88
C GLN A 129 6.99 -7.80 10.82
N LYS A 130 6.88 -7.04 9.72
CA LYS A 130 7.55 -5.73 9.60
C LYS A 130 7.09 -4.74 10.67
N LYS A 131 5.82 -4.80 11.07
CA LYS A 131 5.30 -3.97 12.16
C LYS A 131 5.90 -4.37 13.51
N GLN A 132 6.05 -5.68 13.77
CA GLN A 132 6.69 -6.18 14.98
C GLN A 132 8.18 -5.86 15.03
N ASP A 133 8.91 -6.02 13.93
CA ASP A 133 10.34 -5.73 13.83
C ASP A 133 10.65 -4.25 14.07
N LYS A 134 9.73 -3.37 13.74
CA LYS A 134 9.86 -1.93 14.03
C LYS A 134 9.51 -1.56 15.48
N LEU A 135 8.76 -2.39 16.17
CA LEU A 135 8.40 -2.17 17.59
C LEU A 135 9.48 -2.68 18.55
N LEU A 136 10.46 -3.40 18.05
CA LEU A 136 11.64 -3.87 18.76
C LEU A 136 12.83 -2.93 18.55
#